data_d51b64187ef3868dc8ebe5253bf6a4c1
#
_entry.id   d51b64187ef3868dc8ebe5253bf6a4c1
#
_cell.length_a   1.000
_cell.length_b   1.000
_cell.length_c   1.000
_cell.angle_alpha   90.00
_cell.angle_beta   90.00
_cell.angle_gamma   90.00
#
_symmetry.space_group_name_H-M   'P 1'
#
loop_
_entity.id
_entity.type
_entity.pdbx_description
1 polymer ?
#
loop_
_entity_poly.entity_id
_entity_poly.type
_entity_poly.pdbx_seq_one_letter_code
_entity_poly.pdbx_strand_id
1 'polypeptide(L)'
;METTTPARAADLSGAPAPPHLGDSPALRSGAGRAVARIAAFAVCQAAMIAGLGLLITGPARNLWPLSAEDALTDAFERVRTDSLTTASAIASGAGDTATVVGVTALCCLALLVVPPLPRWRAALFLALAVWLQSLVFLLITEAVDRTRPDVERLDASPPTSSYTSGHTGAATALYAGLAVLVLSRVRGRWGRLVAVLLLLIPLLVGLARLYRGMHHPSDVVAGLLNGALSLFVVGRAVLADDAWAARPPADAMDIAVAAAESRPGPRREPAVVIVNPTVTDAATRDRLRLVLAQRGHTSVTFVETTQHDTGGGQAADAVRGGAGLVVACGGDGTIRAVAAALAGTGVTLAVVPCGTGNLLARNLGLPLDPVDALAAGLTGEPRALDLGAISGDGIARTHFTAMSGAGLDAAVMESTSDRAKSALGWPAYVLAGLGELRGPRMRLAVTLDGGPALHRTARMVLIANIGTVQGGTALVPGARPDDGLLDLALFDPRGAGGWLRAAGVLLRGSRPTATGSAPAAHRGPVEFFTFRRAELTFSRPQPREVDGDPVAPGRRITAEVRPGALTVLLPAGRETKGPAVLPLARREAKGTRRGTQRTWREAQATSQETKKTTVPPSAGEK
;
A
#
# COMPACT_ATOMS: atom_id res chain seq x y z
N MET A 1 -23.48 50.30 58.60
CA MET A 1 -24.60 50.01 57.69
C MET A 1 -24.11 50.48 56.31
N GLU A 2 -23.36 49.61 55.65
CA GLU A 2 -22.87 49.84 54.28
C GLU A 2 -23.67 48.93 53.36
N THR A 3 -24.36 49.54 52.43
CA THR A 3 -25.19 48.92 51.44
C THR A 3 -24.33 48.54 50.24
N THR A 4 -24.08 47.26 50.07
CA THR A 4 -23.44 46.69 48.86
C THR A 4 -24.44 46.65 47.70
N THR A 5 -24.16 47.39 46.64
CA THR A 5 -24.86 47.38 45.36
C THR A 5 -24.47 46.12 44.55
N PRO A 6 -25.38 45.38 43.94
CA PRO A 6 -25.04 44.23 43.13
C PRO A 6 -24.52 44.66 41.76
N ALA A 7 -23.42 44.00 41.31
CA ALA A 7 -22.81 44.20 40.00
C ALA A 7 -23.77 43.82 38.88
N ARG A 8 -23.89 44.70 37.90
CA ARG A 8 -24.69 44.59 36.67
C ARG A 8 -24.13 43.47 35.79
N ALA A 9 -24.93 42.46 35.50
CA ALA A 9 -24.61 41.42 34.54
C ALA A 9 -24.34 42.03 33.16
N ALA A 10 -23.16 41.77 32.61
CA ALA A 10 -22.79 42.20 31.27
C ALA A 10 -23.61 41.37 30.24
N ASP A 11 -24.28 42.09 29.36
CA ASP A 11 -25.05 41.59 28.24
C ASP A 11 -24.13 40.95 27.19
N LEU A 12 -24.13 39.61 27.04
CA LEU A 12 -23.34 38.85 26.11
C LEU A 12 -24.04 38.59 24.76
N SER A 13 -25.03 39.44 24.40
CA SER A 13 -25.82 39.28 23.16
C SER A 13 -25.14 39.74 21.86
N GLY A 14 -23.85 40.07 21.89
CA GLY A 14 -23.10 40.61 20.74
C GLY A 14 -22.11 39.63 20.09
N ALA A 15 -22.17 38.33 20.32
CA ALA A 15 -21.31 37.37 19.61
C ALA A 15 -21.74 37.26 18.14
N PRO A 16 -20.85 37.49 17.15
CA PRO A 16 -21.20 37.35 15.75
C PRO A 16 -21.55 35.87 15.48
N ALA A 17 -22.62 35.66 14.71
CA ALA A 17 -23.04 34.31 14.28
C ALA A 17 -21.86 33.60 13.59
N PRO A 18 -21.69 32.28 13.81
CA PRO A 18 -20.60 31.57 13.16
C PRO A 18 -20.78 31.65 11.64
N PRO A 19 -19.69 31.90 10.87
CA PRO A 19 -19.79 32.03 9.43
C PRO A 19 -20.31 30.71 8.84
N HIS A 20 -21.27 30.82 7.93
CA HIS A 20 -21.81 29.67 7.22
C HIS A 20 -20.68 28.92 6.52
N LEU A 21 -20.65 27.58 6.63
CA LEU A 21 -19.60 26.67 6.12
C LEU A 21 -19.28 26.81 4.61
N GLY A 22 -20.08 27.58 3.86
CA GLY A 22 -19.92 27.84 2.42
C GLY A 22 -19.08 29.06 2.04
N ASP A 23 -18.78 29.96 2.96
CA ASP A 23 -18.22 31.28 2.63
C ASP A 23 -16.74 31.50 2.98
N SER A 24 -16.02 30.49 3.44
CA SER A 24 -14.58 30.64 3.73
C SER A 24 -13.75 30.70 2.42
N PRO A 25 -12.94 31.75 2.24
CA PRO A 25 -12.08 31.92 1.05
C PRO A 25 -11.13 30.73 0.81
N ALA A 26 -10.75 30.03 1.86
CA ALA A 26 -9.88 28.87 1.83
C ALA A 26 -10.52 27.61 1.18
N LEU A 27 -11.84 27.39 1.39
CA LEU A 27 -12.58 26.31 0.73
C LEU A 27 -12.70 26.59 -0.77
N ARG A 28 -12.95 27.86 -1.17
CA ARG A 28 -13.00 28.27 -2.59
C ARG A 28 -11.64 28.07 -3.28
N SER A 29 -10.52 28.36 -2.61
CA SER A 29 -9.18 28.14 -3.17
C SER A 29 -8.80 26.64 -3.28
N GLY A 30 -9.25 25.80 -2.38
CA GLY A 30 -9.07 24.34 -2.42
C GLY A 30 -9.84 23.69 -3.56
N ALA A 31 -11.12 24.03 -3.70
CA ALA A 31 -11.98 23.57 -4.78
C ALA A 31 -11.46 24.01 -6.16
N GLY A 32 -11.02 25.27 -6.29
CA GLY A 32 -10.43 25.80 -7.52
C GLY A 32 -9.18 25.01 -7.96
N ARG A 33 -8.29 24.69 -7.02
CA ARG A 33 -7.10 23.85 -7.32
C ARG A 33 -7.47 22.42 -7.72
N ALA A 34 -8.46 21.82 -7.07
CA ALA A 34 -8.94 20.48 -7.45
C ALA A 34 -9.53 20.48 -8.87
N VAL A 35 -10.36 21.46 -9.21
CA VAL A 35 -10.93 21.63 -10.56
C VAL A 35 -9.83 21.82 -11.60
N ALA A 36 -8.87 22.72 -11.35
CA ALA A 36 -7.74 22.93 -12.26
C ALA A 36 -6.90 21.67 -12.49
N ARG A 37 -6.65 20.87 -11.44
CA ARG A 37 -5.94 19.59 -11.55
C ARG A 37 -6.74 18.58 -12.37
N ILE A 38 -8.04 18.42 -12.11
CA ILE A 38 -8.91 17.52 -12.88
C ILE A 38 -8.90 17.93 -14.34
N ALA A 39 -9.05 19.23 -14.66
CA ALA A 39 -9.04 19.72 -16.02
C ALA A 39 -7.71 19.46 -16.74
N ALA A 40 -6.58 19.76 -16.11
CA ALA A 40 -5.25 19.50 -16.67
C ALA A 40 -5.02 18.01 -16.95
N PHE A 41 -5.34 17.14 -16.00
CA PHE A 41 -5.21 15.69 -16.19
C PHE A 41 -6.21 15.14 -17.21
N ALA A 42 -7.42 15.70 -17.29
CA ALA A 42 -8.42 15.31 -18.31
C ALA A 42 -7.92 15.59 -19.72
N VAL A 43 -7.30 16.75 -19.94
CA VAL A 43 -6.69 17.10 -21.24
C VAL A 43 -5.55 16.13 -21.57
N CYS A 44 -4.66 15.85 -20.63
CA CYS A 44 -3.60 14.86 -20.82
C CYS A 44 -4.13 13.46 -21.11
N GLN A 45 -5.16 13.03 -20.40
CA GLN A 45 -5.85 11.74 -20.61
C GLN A 45 -6.46 11.66 -21.99
N ALA A 46 -7.22 12.69 -22.41
CA ALA A 46 -7.83 12.74 -23.73
C ALA A 46 -6.78 12.71 -24.84
N ALA A 47 -5.73 13.53 -24.72
CA ALA A 47 -4.63 13.58 -25.69
C ALA A 47 -3.88 12.24 -25.79
N MET A 48 -3.62 11.57 -24.65
CA MET A 48 -2.94 10.28 -24.61
C MET A 48 -3.77 9.18 -25.28
N ILE A 49 -5.08 9.08 -24.96
CA ILE A 49 -5.94 8.05 -25.52
C ILE A 49 -6.27 8.33 -26.98
N ALA A 50 -6.47 9.60 -27.37
CA ALA A 50 -6.62 9.97 -28.77
C ALA A 50 -5.35 9.68 -29.58
N GLY A 51 -4.17 10.01 -29.05
CA GLY A 51 -2.88 9.68 -29.66
C GLY A 51 -2.70 8.16 -29.86
N LEU A 52 -3.10 7.37 -28.87
CA LEU A 52 -3.13 5.90 -29.00
C LEU A 52 -4.11 5.45 -30.10
N GLY A 53 -5.28 6.07 -30.18
CA GLY A 53 -6.26 5.80 -31.23
C GLY A 53 -5.74 6.11 -32.62
N LEU A 54 -5.11 7.27 -32.82
CA LEU A 54 -4.46 7.63 -34.09
C LEU A 54 -3.31 6.69 -34.46
N LEU A 55 -2.57 6.20 -33.47
CA LEU A 55 -1.52 5.20 -33.69
C LEU A 55 -2.13 3.87 -34.16
N ILE A 56 -3.19 3.40 -33.51
CA ILE A 56 -3.88 2.13 -33.83
C ILE A 56 -4.56 2.19 -35.20
N THR A 57 -5.19 3.31 -35.53
CA THR A 57 -5.88 3.46 -36.83
C THR A 57 -4.95 3.80 -37.99
N GLY A 58 -3.74 4.28 -37.69
CA GLY A 58 -2.72 4.69 -38.66
C GLY A 58 -1.54 3.69 -38.74
N PRO A 59 -0.34 4.08 -38.27
CA PRO A 59 0.90 3.35 -38.53
C PRO A 59 0.97 1.95 -37.93
N ALA A 60 0.25 1.71 -36.82
CA ALA A 60 0.28 0.42 -36.14
C ALA A 60 -0.79 -0.57 -36.65
N ARG A 61 -1.71 -0.18 -37.51
CA ARG A 61 -2.87 -0.97 -37.95
C ARG A 61 -2.49 -2.39 -38.42
N ASN A 62 -1.38 -2.51 -39.14
CA ASN A 62 -0.93 -3.79 -39.70
C ASN A 62 0.00 -4.60 -38.80
N LEU A 63 0.29 -4.09 -37.60
CA LEU A 63 1.15 -4.78 -36.62
C LEU A 63 0.33 -5.72 -35.76
N TRP A 64 0.89 -6.91 -35.49
CA TRP A 64 0.31 -7.80 -34.49
C TRP A 64 0.38 -7.16 -33.08
N PRO A 65 -0.66 -7.22 -32.26
CA PRO A 65 -1.92 -7.97 -32.39
C PRO A 65 -3.05 -7.27 -33.14
N LEU A 66 -2.91 -6.01 -33.53
CA LEU A 66 -3.98 -5.21 -34.16
C LEU A 66 -4.44 -5.83 -35.50
N SER A 67 -3.52 -6.38 -36.29
CA SER A 67 -3.83 -7.05 -37.55
C SER A 67 -4.68 -8.33 -37.40
N ALA A 68 -4.86 -8.84 -36.17
CA ALA A 68 -5.66 -10.03 -35.87
C ALA A 68 -7.05 -9.70 -35.29
N GLU A 69 -7.39 -8.42 -35.11
CA GLU A 69 -8.65 -8.00 -34.45
C GLU A 69 -9.89 -8.39 -35.26
N ASP A 70 -9.84 -8.23 -36.60
CA ASP A 70 -10.96 -8.59 -37.47
C ASP A 70 -11.21 -10.11 -37.43
N ALA A 71 -10.13 -10.92 -37.48
CA ALA A 71 -10.26 -12.37 -37.36
C ALA A 71 -10.87 -12.82 -36.02
N LEU A 72 -10.61 -12.07 -34.95
CA LEU A 72 -11.21 -12.33 -33.64
C LEU A 72 -12.71 -11.97 -33.62
N THR A 73 -13.09 -10.85 -34.21
CA THR A 73 -14.51 -10.45 -34.32
C THR A 73 -15.31 -11.44 -35.17
N ASP A 74 -14.74 -11.92 -36.29
CA ASP A 74 -15.32 -12.99 -37.12
C ASP A 74 -15.46 -14.31 -36.35
N ALA A 75 -14.48 -14.63 -35.47
CA ALA A 75 -14.58 -15.80 -34.63
C ALA A 75 -15.73 -15.71 -33.63
N PHE A 76 -15.96 -14.53 -33.02
CA PHE A 76 -17.13 -14.30 -32.17
C PHE A 76 -18.45 -14.43 -32.95
N GLU A 77 -18.51 -13.95 -34.17
CA GLU A 77 -19.71 -14.08 -35.01
C GLU A 77 -20.06 -15.54 -35.27
N ARG A 78 -19.06 -16.38 -35.61
CA ARG A 78 -19.25 -17.81 -35.88
C ARG A 78 -19.75 -18.64 -34.69
N VAL A 79 -19.47 -18.19 -33.45
CA VAL A 79 -19.89 -18.93 -32.22
C VAL A 79 -21.18 -18.38 -31.62
N ARG A 80 -21.92 -17.54 -32.34
CA ARG A 80 -23.19 -16.97 -31.86
C ARG A 80 -24.25 -18.06 -31.68
N THR A 81 -24.95 -17.98 -30.55
CA THR A 81 -26.10 -18.79 -30.19
C THR A 81 -27.14 -17.93 -29.48
N ASP A 82 -28.41 -18.33 -29.48
CA ASP A 82 -29.49 -17.57 -28.82
C ASP A 82 -29.20 -17.32 -27.33
N SER A 83 -28.66 -18.34 -26.64
CA SER A 83 -28.33 -18.25 -25.22
C SER A 83 -27.21 -17.25 -24.97
N LEU A 84 -26.12 -17.29 -25.76
CA LEU A 84 -25.00 -16.33 -25.64
C LEU A 84 -25.41 -14.93 -26.08
N THR A 85 -26.28 -14.80 -27.08
CA THR A 85 -26.83 -13.51 -27.53
C THR A 85 -27.65 -12.86 -26.41
N THR A 86 -28.51 -13.64 -25.75
CA THR A 86 -29.27 -13.15 -24.59
C THR A 86 -28.34 -12.78 -23.41
N ALA A 87 -27.38 -13.65 -23.07
CA ALA A 87 -26.41 -13.37 -22.00
C ALA A 87 -25.56 -12.12 -22.29
N SER A 88 -25.13 -11.94 -23.55
CA SER A 88 -24.37 -10.76 -23.96
C SER A 88 -25.21 -9.47 -23.92
N ALA A 89 -26.52 -9.56 -24.19
CA ALA A 89 -27.44 -8.40 -24.05
C ALA A 89 -27.53 -7.96 -22.59
N ILE A 90 -27.70 -8.89 -21.64
CA ILE A 90 -27.75 -8.60 -20.21
C ILE A 90 -26.42 -8.00 -19.74
N ALA A 91 -25.29 -8.60 -20.14
CA ALA A 91 -23.98 -8.10 -19.77
C ALA A 91 -23.71 -6.70 -20.35
N SER A 92 -24.05 -6.46 -21.63
CA SER A 92 -23.93 -5.14 -22.28
C SER A 92 -24.77 -4.09 -21.57
N GLY A 93 -26.00 -4.44 -21.14
CA GLY A 93 -26.94 -3.56 -20.45
C GLY A 93 -26.38 -2.98 -19.13
N ALA A 94 -25.43 -3.65 -18.48
CA ALA A 94 -24.74 -3.10 -17.32
C ALA A 94 -23.86 -1.87 -17.65
N GLY A 95 -23.45 -1.71 -18.92
CA GLY A 95 -22.70 -0.55 -19.42
C GLY A 95 -23.55 0.50 -20.12
N ASP A 96 -24.85 0.30 -20.26
CA ASP A 96 -25.76 1.25 -20.92
C ASP A 96 -25.86 2.56 -20.14
N THR A 97 -26.00 3.66 -20.87
CA THR A 97 -26.04 5.01 -20.28
C THR A 97 -27.13 5.13 -19.20
N ALA A 98 -28.34 4.61 -19.46
CA ALA A 98 -29.42 4.67 -18.48
C ALA A 98 -29.10 3.89 -17.21
N THR A 99 -28.54 2.68 -17.34
CA THR A 99 -28.12 1.85 -16.22
C THR A 99 -27.00 2.52 -15.41
N VAL A 100 -25.94 2.99 -16.09
CA VAL A 100 -24.80 3.63 -15.42
C VAL A 100 -25.24 4.90 -14.69
N VAL A 101 -26.02 5.77 -15.32
CA VAL A 101 -26.53 6.99 -14.69
C VAL A 101 -27.47 6.67 -13.53
N GLY A 102 -28.41 5.75 -13.71
CA GLY A 102 -29.36 5.35 -12.67
C GLY A 102 -28.68 4.73 -11.45
N VAL A 103 -27.75 3.77 -11.66
CA VAL A 103 -26.99 3.15 -10.57
C VAL A 103 -26.07 4.16 -9.88
N THR A 104 -25.40 5.04 -10.64
CA THR A 104 -24.57 6.11 -10.06
C THR A 104 -25.42 7.03 -9.18
N ALA A 105 -26.57 7.50 -9.66
CA ALA A 105 -27.46 8.36 -8.89
C ALA A 105 -27.97 7.68 -7.60
N LEU A 106 -28.38 6.41 -7.69
CA LEU A 106 -28.83 5.63 -6.54
C LEU A 106 -27.71 5.45 -5.52
N CYS A 107 -26.50 5.10 -5.95
CA CYS A 107 -25.34 4.96 -5.08
C CYS A 107 -24.93 6.29 -4.43
N CYS A 108 -24.95 7.40 -5.18
CA CYS A 108 -24.70 8.72 -4.64
C CYS A 108 -25.75 9.11 -3.59
N LEU A 109 -27.03 8.88 -3.88
CA LEU A 109 -28.11 9.13 -2.91
C LEU A 109 -27.91 8.29 -1.63
N ALA A 110 -27.62 7.00 -1.77
CA ALA A 110 -27.35 6.13 -0.63
C ALA A 110 -26.15 6.62 0.20
N LEU A 111 -25.07 7.08 -0.44
CA LEU A 111 -23.88 7.62 0.22
C LEU A 111 -24.16 8.94 0.97
N LEU A 112 -25.14 9.71 0.54
CA LEU A 112 -25.52 10.98 1.15
C LEU A 112 -26.53 10.82 2.28
N VAL A 113 -27.45 9.84 2.19
CA VAL A 113 -28.60 9.72 3.08
C VAL A 113 -28.41 8.66 4.17
N VAL A 114 -27.71 7.53 3.86
CA VAL A 114 -27.60 6.41 4.82
C VAL A 114 -26.57 6.71 5.92
N PRO A 115 -26.99 6.71 7.24
CA PRO A 115 -26.07 6.94 8.36
C PRO A 115 -24.87 5.96 8.37
N PRO A 116 -23.71 6.32 8.97
CA PRO A 116 -23.56 7.26 10.09
C PRO A 116 -23.19 8.72 9.74
N LEU A 117 -22.93 9.12 8.51
CA LEU A 117 -22.72 10.55 8.15
C LEU A 117 -22.75 10.69 6.63
N PRO A 118 -23.12 11.87 6.08
CA PRO A 118 -23.09 12.09 4.64
C PRO A 118 -21.66 11.91 4.11
N ARG A 119 -21.50 10.94 3.22
CA ARG A 119 -20.22 10.58 2.59
C ARG A 119 -20.07 11.33 1.27
N TRP A 120 -20.22 12.66 1.33
CA TRP A 120 -20.29 13.52 0.14
C TRP A 120 -19.05 13.40 -0.76
N ARG A 121 -17.84 13.21 -0.20
CA ARG A 121 -16.61 13.00 -0.99
C ARG A 121 -16.66 11.70 -1.80
N ALA A 122 -17.21 10.62 -1.23
CA ALA A 122 -17.39 9.36 -1.93
C ALA A 122 -18.46 9.45 -3.03
N ALA A 123 -19.56 10.16 -2.78
CA ALA A 123 -20.58 10.45 -3.78
C ALA A 123 -20.01 11.33 -4.90
N LEU A 124 -19.30 12.39 -4.55
CA LEU A 124 -18.63 13.28 -5.50
C LEU A 124 -17.58 12.53 -6.35
N PHE A 125 -16.78 11.68 -5.72
CA PHE A 125 -15.80 10.83 -6.43
C PHE A 125 -16.48 9.96 -7.48
N LEU A 126 -17.55 9.26 -7.13
CA LEU A 126 -18.24 8.37 -8.06
C LEU A 126 -18.89 9.14 -9.21
N ALA A 127 -19.62 10.22 -8.90
CA ALA A 127 -20.27 11.07 -9.89
C ALA A 127 -19.28 11.71 -10.86
N LEU A 128 -18.20 12.32 -10.34
CA LEU A 128 -17.20 12.97 -11.17
C LEU A 128 -16.38 11.98 -12.01
N ALA A 129 -16.11 10.76 -11.52
CA ALA A 129 -15.38 9.75 -12.28
C ALA A 129 -16.18 9.30 -13.51
N VAL A 130 -17.49 9.02 -13.33
CA VAL A 130 -18.38 8.65 -14.43
C VAL A 130 -18.56 9.82 -15.41
N TRP A 131 -18.74 11.04 -14.89
CA TRP A 131 -18.86 12.24 -15.72
C TRP A 131 -17.58 12.50 -16.53
N LEU A 132 -16.41 12.47 -15.89
CA LEU A 132 -15.12 12.70 -16.54
C LEU A 132 -14.85 11.68 -17.65
N GLN A 133 -15.08 10.39 -17.35
CA GLN A 133 -14.96 9.32 -18.35
C GLN A 133 -15.83 9.60 -19.58
N SER A 134 -17.10 10.01 -19.36
CA SER A 134 -18.04 10.30 -20.46
C SER A 134 -17.62 11.52 -21.26
N LEU A 135 -17.15 12.58 -20.61
CA LEU A 135 -16.62 13.78 -21.27
C LEU A 135 -15.40 13.46 -22.14
N VAL A 136 -14.43 12.73 -21.58
CA VAL A 136 -13.21 12.33 -22.30
C VAL A 136 -13.56 11.40 -23.46
N PHE A 137 -14.50 10.47 -23.28
CA PHE A 137 -15.03 9.62 -24.35
C PHE A 137 -15.55 10.46 -25.53
N LEU A 138 -16.39 11.46 -25.27
CA LEU A 138 -16.91 12.34 -26.32
C LEU A 138 -15.81 13.08 -27.10
N LEU A 139 -14.82 13.63 -26.37
CA LEU A 139 -13.68 14.31 -27.00
C LEU A 139 -12.85 13.37 -27.88
N ILE A 140 -12.67 12.10 -27.46
CA ILE A 140 -11.91 11.12 -28.22
C ILE A 140 -12.66 10.68 -29.48
N THR A 141 -13.99 10.46 -29.40
CA THR A 141 -14.79 10.02 -30.55
C THR A 141 -14.85 11.07 -31.65
N GLU A 142 -14.72 12.35 -31.32
CA GLU A 142 -14.58 13.43 -32.30
C GLU A 142 -13.18 13.50 -32.93
N ALA A 143 -12.15 13.11 -32.18
CA ALA A 143 -10.75 13.22 -32.60
C ALA A 143 -10.22 12.00 -33.39
N VAL A 144 -10.81 10.82 -33.18
CA VAL A 144 -10.37 9.56 -33.80
C VAL A 144 -11.53 8.93 -34.56
N ASP A 145 -11.45 8.95 -35.88
CA ASP A 145 -12.40 8.24 -36.71
C ASP A 145 -11.99 6.79 -36.93
N ARG A 146 -12.83 5.85 -36.50
CA ARG A 146 -12.63 4.41 -36.67
C ARG A 146 -13.94 3.74 -37.03
N THR A 147 -13.92 2.99 -38.12
CA THR A 147 -15.05 2.13 -38.51
C THR A 147 -15.25 1.02 -37.51
N ARG A 148 -16.49 0.57 -37.34
CA ARG A 148 -16.81 -0.62 -36.52
C ARG A 148 -16.45 -1.89 -37.29
N PRO A 149 -16.31 -3.06 -36.58
CA PRO A 149 -16.07 -4.34 -37.24
C PRO A 149 -17.06 -4.63 -38.34
N ASP A 150 -16.59 -5.27 -39.45
CA ASP A 150 -17.39 -5.66 -40.59
C ASP A 150 -18.05 -7.03 -40.37
N VAL A 151 -18.87 -7.10 -39.30
CA VAL A 151 -19.69 -8.28 -38.94
C VAL A 151 -21.12 -7.82 -38.65
N GLU A 152 -22.07 -8.77 -38.65
CA GLU A 152 -23.44 -8.46 -38.25
C GLU A 152 -23.49 -7.87 -36.84
N ARG A 153 -24.14 -6.72 -36.69
CA ARG A 153 -24.27 -6.01 -35.40
C ARG A 153 -25.57 -6.37 -34.71
N LEU A 154 -25.46 -6.82 -33.47
CA LEU A 154 -26.63 -7.19 -32.68
C LEU A 154 -27.29 -6.01 -31.94
N ASP A 155 -26.69 -4.81 -31.99
CA ASP A 155 -27.24 -3.57 -31.45
C ASP A 155 -27.30 -2.46 -32.50
N ALA A 156 -28.19 -1.49 -32.27
CA ALA A 156 -28.22 -0.25 -33.06
C ALA A 156 -26.90 0.50 -32.89
N SER A 157 -26.27 0.87 -34.00
CA SER A 157 -25.01 1.60 -34.00
C SER A 157 -25.28 3.11 -33.95
N PRO A 158 -24.79 3.83 -32.93
CA PRO A 158 -24.81 5.29 -32.97
C PRO A 158 -23.85 5.77 -34.05
N PRO A 159 -24.10 6.96 -34.63
CA PRO A 159 -23.27 7.55 -35.69
C PRO A 159 -21.96 8.14 -35.12
N THR A 160 -21.26 7.38 -34.29
CA THR A 160 -20.00 7.76 -33.63
C THR A 160 -18.91 6.76 -33.98
N SER A 161 -17.66 7.19 -33.86
CA SER A 161 -16.47 6.34 -33.97
C SER A 161 -16.59 5.05 -33.16
N SER A 162 -16.00 3.96 -33.64
CA SER A 162 -15.84 2.73 -32.85
C SER A 162 -14.91 2.93 -31.66
N TYR A 163 -13.92 3.80 -31.79
CA TYR A 163 -12.91 4.06 -30.77
C TYR A 163 -13.32 5.25 -29.87
N THR A 164 -13.38 5.08 -28.57
CA THR A 164 -13.21 3.94 -27.69
C THR A 164 -14.57 3.28 -27.37
N SER A 165 -14.57 2.12 -26.64
CA SER A 165 -15.85 1.56 -26.16
C SER A 165 -16.41 2.38 -25.00
N GLY A 166 -17.45 3.18 -25.25
CA GLY A 166 -18.13 4.00 -24.23
C GLY A 166 -18.78 3.16 -23.12
N HIS A 167 -19.46 2.05 -23.47
CA HIS A 167 -20.06 1.12 -22.50
C HIS A 167 -19.03 0.55 -21.54
N THR A 168 -17.88 0.10 -22.05
CA THR A 168 -16.81 -0.47 -21.25
C THR A 168 -16.17 0.58 -20.33
N GLY A 169 -15.97 1.79 -20.85
CA GLY A 169 -15.42 2.91 -20.08
C GLY A 169 -16.35 3.33 -18.94
N ALA A 170 -17.65 3.50 -19.23
CA ALA A 170 -18.65 3.88 -18.23
C ALA A 170 -18.85 2.80 -17.17
N ALA A 171 -18.92 1.52 -17.56
CA ALA A 171 -18.93 0.40 -16.62
C ALA A 171 -17.68 0.38 -15.74
N THR A 172 -16.50 0.66 -16.30
CA THR A 172 -15.25 0.72 -15.51
C THR A 172 -15.30 1.84 -14.49
N ALA A 173 -15.68 3.06 -14.90
CA ALA A 173 -15.76 4.19 -13.98
C ALA A 173 -16.75 3.94 -12.82
N LEU A 174 -17.90 3.32 -13.10
CA LEU A 174 -18.90 3.01 -12.09
C LEU A 174 -18.47 1.84 -11.20
N TYR A 175 -18.30 0.65 -11.78
CA TYR A 175 -18.15 -0.57 -10.97
C TYR A 175 -16.78 -0.71 -10.33
N ALA A 176 -15.69 -0.29 -11.01
CA ALA A 176 -14.39 -0.23 -10.37
C ALA A 176 -14.33 0.91 -9.32
N GLY A 177 -15.04 2.03 -9.54
CA GLY A 177 -15.24 3.07 -8.54
C GLY A 177 -15.92 2.54 -7.27
N LEU A 178 -16.99 1.76 -7.43
CA LEU A 178 -17.66 1.08 -6.31
C LEU A 178 -16.74 0.07 -5.62
N ALA A 179 -15.93 -0.69 -6.39
CA ALA A 179 -14.95 -1.62 -5.81
C ALA A 179 -13.92 -0.88 -4.93
N VAL A 180 -13.41 0.27 -5.36
CA VAL A 180 -12.53 1.14 -4.56
C VAL A 180 -13.22 1.56 -3.26
N LEU A 181 -14.47 2.00 -3.33
CA LEU A 181 -15.25 2.40 -2.16
C LEU A 181 -15.55 1.24 -1.21
N VAL A 182 -15.81 0.03 -1.71
CA VAL A 182 -15.98 -1.18 -0.92
C VAL A 182 -14.69 -1.55 -0.20
N LEU A 183 -13.56 -1.61 -0.92
CA LEU A 183 -12.26 -1.97 -0.35
C LEU A 183 -11.79 -0.97 0.71
N SER A 184 -12.14 0.30 0.58
CA SER A 184 -11.84 1.33 1.57
C SER A 184 -12.61 1.18 2.89
N ARG A 185 -13.73 0.43 2.91
CA ARG A 185 -14.66 0.36 4.04
C ARG A 185 -14.88 -1.04 4.60
N VAL A 186 -14.97 -2.05 3.72
CA VAL A 186 -15.25 -3.44 4.10
C VAL A 186 -13.94 -4.22 4.14
N ARG A 187 -13.41 -4.39 5.36
CA ARG A 187 -12.18 -5.17 5.58
C ARG A 187 -12.50 -6.67 5.59
N GLY A 188 -11.56 -7.50 5.08
CA GLY A 188 -11.67 -8.95 5.11
C GLY A 188 -12.08 -9.59 3.77
N ARG A 189 -12.40 -10.91 3.83
CA ARG A 189 -12.68 -11.73 2.63
C ARG A 189 -13.91 -11.27 1.83
N TRP A 190 -14.94 -10.83 2.52
CA TRP A 190 -16.19 -10.41 1.88
C TRP A 190 -16.04 -9.11 1.08
N GLY A 191 -15.31 -8.12 1.62
CA GLY A 191 -15.01 -6.90 0.86
C GLY A 191 -14.20 -7.18 -0.40
N ARG A 192 -13.22 -8.09 -0.31
CA ARG A 192 -12.44 -8.51 -1.49
C ARG A 192 -13.28 -9.27 -2.51
N LEU A 193 -14.14 -10.19 -2.06
CA LEU A 193 -15.05 -10.92 -2.96
C LEU A 193 -15.97 -9.96 -3.71
N VAL A 194 -16.63 -9.04 -3.00
CA VAL A 194 -17.52 -8.04 -3.63
C VAL A 194 -16.74 -7.16 -4.61
N ALA A 195 -15.55 -6.71 -4.24
CA ALA A 195 -14.72 -5.91 -5.15
C ALA A 195 -14.32 -6.68 -6.41
N VAL A 196 -13.96 -7.96 -6.31
CA VAL A 196 -13.65 -8.81 -7.47
C VAL A 196 -14.88 -8.96 -8.36
N LEU A 197 -16.07 -9.23 -7.78
CA LEU A 197 -17.30 -9.34 -8.55
C LEU A 197 -17.64 -8.03 -9.28
N LEU A 198 -17.45 -6.88 -8.63
CA LEU A 198 -17.63 -5.58 -9.26
C LEU A 198 -16.63 -5.34 -10.40
N LEU A 199 -15.36 -5.74 -10.24
CA LEU A 199 -14.33 -5.60 -11.28
C LEU A 199 -14.53 -6.56 -12.47
N LEU A 200 -15.25 -7.67 -12.29
CA LEU A 200 -15.61 -8.56 -13.40
C LEU A 200 -16.66 -7.95 -14.32
N ILE A 201 -17.53 -7.06 -13.83
CA ILE A 201 -18.62 -6.47 -14.63
C ILE A 201 -18.08 -5.72 -15.86
N PRO A 202 -17.14 -4.75 -15.76
CA PRO A 202 -16.63 -4.07 -16.95
C PRO A 202 -15.91 -5.00 -17.94
N LEU A 203 -15.30 -6.08 -17.47
CA LEU A 203 -14.70 -7.10 -18.34
C LEU A 203 -15.77 -7.88 -19.12
N LEU A 204 -16.88 -8.25 -18.45
CA LEU A 204 -18.02 -8.91 -19.09
C LEU A 204 -18.72 -7.98 -20.07
N VAL A 205 -18.87 -6.69 -19.73
CA VAL A 205 -19.38 -5.66 -20.67
C VAL A 205 -18.48 -5.60 -21.90
N GLY A 206 -17.16 -5.49 -21.74
CA GLY A 206 -16.21 -5.46 -22.85
C GLY A 206 -16.32 -6.69 -23.74
N LEU A 207 -16.35 -7.90 -23.15
CA LEU A 207 -16.53 -9.16 -23.87
C LEU A 207 -17.87 -9.19 -24.64
N ALA A 208 -18.95 -8.73 -24.01
CA ALA A 208 -20.25 -8.62 -24.65
C ALA A 208 -20.22 -7.67 -25.88
N ARG A 209 -19.50 -6.54 -25.80
CA ARG A 209 -19.36 -5.59 -26.92
C ARG A 209 -18.60 -6.20 -28.10
N LEU A 210 -17.57 -7.05 -27.83
CA LEU A 210 -16.88 -7.83 -28.88
C LEU A 210 -17.82 -8.84 -29.54
N TYR A 211 -18.49 -9.67 -28.73
CA TYR A 211 -19.43 -10.67 -29.20
C TYR A 211 -20.57 -10.10 -30.05
N ARG A 212 -21.06 -8.90 -29.67
CA ARG A 212 -22.15 -8.22 -30.38
C ARG A 212 -21.70 -7.45 -31.64
N GLY A 213 -20.41 -7.55 -32.02
CA GLY A 213 -19.86 -6.93 -33.24
C GLY A 213 -19.81 -5.39 -33.18
N MET A 214 -19.77 -4.80 -31.99
CA MET A 214 -19.86 -3.35 -31.81
C MET A 214 -18.51 -2.65 -31.75
N HIS A 215 -17.46 -3.34 -31.35
CA HIS A 215 -16.12 -2.80 -31.12
C HIS A 215 -15.03 -3.82 -31.44
N HIS A 216 -13.83 -3.33 -31.77
CA HIS A 216 -12.62 -4.13 -31.83
C HIS A 216 -12.03 -4.33 -30.42
N PRO A 217 -11.15 -5.33 -30.20
CA PRO A 217 -10.48 -5.55 -28.91
C PRO A 217 -9.77 -4.32 -28.37
N SER A 218 -9.04 -3.58 -29.21
CA SER A 218 -8.34 -2.36 -28.79
C SER A 218 -9.29 -1.23 -28.37
N ASP A 219 -10.50 -1.15 -28.91
CA ASP A 219 -11.52 -0.17 -28.47
C ASP A 219 -11.97 -0.48 -27.04
N VAL A 220 -12.13 -1.77 -26.72
CA VAL A 220 -12.50 -2.24 -25.37
C VAL A 220 -11.38 -1.93 -24.39
N VAL A 221 -10.12 -2.23 -24.73
CA VAL A 221 -8.95 -1.94 -23.89
C VAL A 221 -8.83 -0.43 -23.65
N ALA A 222 -9.01 0.39 -24.69
CA ALA A 222 -8.98 1.85 -24.56
C ALA A 222 -10.13 2.36 -23.67
N GLY A 223 -11.31 1.75 -23.75
CA GLY A 223 -12.44 2.05 -22.86
C GLY A 223 -12.14 1.74 -21.40
N LEU A 224 -11.59 0.54 -21.11
CA LEU A 224 -11.14 0.17 -19.75
C LEU A 224 -10.11 1.18 -19.21
N LEU A 225 -9.14 1.55 -20.05
CA LEU A 225 -8.10 2.52 -19.69
C LEU A 225 -8.70 3.89 -19.39
N ASN A 226 -9.64 4.38 -20.23
CA ASN A 226 -10.32 5.66 -20.03
C ASN A 226 -11.05 5.69 -18.68
N GLY A 227 -11.82 4.65 -18.36
CA GLY A 227 -12.51 4.55 -17.07
C GLY A 227 -11.55 4.49 -15.88
N ALA A 228 -10.48 3.71 -15.97
CA ALA A 228 -9.48 3.57 -14.90
C ALA A 228 -8.72 4.88 -14.65
N LEU A 229 -8.31 5.58 -15.71
CA LEU A 229 -7.63 6.88 -15.59
C LEU A 229 -8.55 7.94 -15.00
N SER A 230 -9.83 7.97 -15.39
CA SER A 230 -10.82 8.89 -14.80
C SER A 230 -10.99 8.66 -13.30
N LEU A 231 -11.03 7.40 -12.85
CA LEU A 231 -11.04 7.05 -11.43
C LEU A 231 -9.77 7.51 -10.72
N PHE A 232 -8.61 7.33 -11.33
CA PHE A 232 -7.33 7.76 -10.76
C PHE A 232 -7.27 9.28 -10.60
N VAL A 233 -7.61 10.03 -11.65
CA VAL A 233 -7.60 11.50 -11.67
C VAL A 233 -8.54 12.07 -10.59
N VAL A 234 -9.79 11.61 -10.58
CA VAL A 234 -10.79 12.08 -9.63
C VAL A 234 -10.47 11.60 -8.21
N GLY A 235 -9.98 10.38 -8.06
CA GLY A 235 -9.57 9.83 -6.76
C GLY A 235 -8.46 10.66 -6.12
N ARG A 236 -7.44 11.04 -6.90
CA ARG A 236 -6.37 11.95 -6.44
C ARG A 236 -6.87 13.36 -6.08
N ALA A 237 -7.89 13.85 -6.77
CA ALA A 237 -8.42 15.19 -6.54
C ALA A 237 -9.44 15.26 -5.40
N VAL A 238 -10.22 14.21 -5.17
CA VAL A 238 -11.37 14.23 -4.26
C VAL A 238 -11.16 13.40 -3.00
N LEU A 239 -10.49 12.24 -3.10
CA LEU A 239 -10.30 11.34 -1.96
C LEU A 239 -8.98 11.59 -1.20
N ALA A 240 -7.98 12.23 -1.81
CA ALA A 240 -6.77 12.62 -1.11
C ALA A 240 -7.10 13.70 -0.06
N ASP A 241 -6.70 13.47 1.19
CA ASP A 241 -7.07 14.34 2.31
C ASP A 241 -6.50 15.76 2.17
N ASP A 242 -5.31 15.90 1.56
CA ASP A 242 -4.65 17.18 1.33
C ASP A 242 -5.36 18.10 0.31
N ALA A 243 -6.19 17.54 -0.57
CA ALA A 243 -6.86 18.32 -1.62
C ALA A 243 -7.89 19.33 -1.07
N TRP A 244 -8.43 19.07 0.14
CA TRP A 244 -9.53 19.82 0.75
C TRP A 244 -9.22 20.39 2.13
N ALA A 245 -8.03 20.13 2.67
CA ALA A 245 -7.61 20.73 3.94
C ALA A 245 -7.47 22.24 3.74
N ALA A 246 -8.40 23.01 4.33
CA ALA A 246 -8.27 24.44 4.43
C ALA A 246 -7.02 24.73 5.27
N ARG A 247 -6.06 25.48 4.70
CA ARG A 247 -4.89 25.97 5.45
C ARG A 247 -5.41 26.98 6.48
N PRO A 248 -5.33 26.70 7.80
CA PRO A 248 -5.64 27.73 8.77
C PRO A 248 -4.70 28.92 8.56
N PRO A 249 -5.13 30.15 8.80
CA PRO A 249 -4.25 31.31 8.79
C PRO A 249 -3.05 31.06 9.71
N ALA A 250 -1.86 31.51 9.34
CA ALA A 250 -0.65 31.31 10.12
C ALA A 250 -0.85 31.79 11.58
N ASP A 251 -1.46 32.96 11.76
CA ASP A 251 -1.76 33.54 13.07
C ASP A 251 -2.70 32.64 13.91
N ALA A 252 -3.68 31.99 13.29
CA ALA A 252 -4.58 31.08 14.00
C ALA A 252 -3.86 29.80 14.43
N MET A 253 -2.87 29.34 13.67
CA MET A 253 -2.04 28.18 14.01
C MET A 253 -1.12 28.51 15.19
N ASP A 254 -0.44 29.66 15.18
CA ASP A 254 0.42 30.09 16.26
C ASP A 254 -0.35 30.30 17.58
N ILE A 255 -1.55 30.88 17.53
CA ILE A 255 -2.47 30.97 18.68
C ILE A 255 -2.87 29.59 19.19
N ALA A 256 -3.19 28.65 18.30
CA ALA A 256 -3.58 27.29 18.69
C ALA A 256 -2.41 26.51 19.32
N VAL A 257 -1.19 26.68 18.82
CA VAL A 257 0.03 26.09 19.40
C VAL A 257 0.30 26.71 20.77
N ALA A 258 0.31 28.05 20.91
CA ALA A 258 0.52 28.71 22.18
C ALA A 258 -0.53 28.33 23.24
N ALA A 259 -1.80 28.20 22.84
CA ALA A 259 -2.86 27.71 23.71
C ALA A 259 -2.68 26.25 24.15
N ALA A 260 -2.14 25.40 23.28
CA ALA A 260 -1.83 24.01 23.61
C ALA A 260 -0.62 23.91 24.55
N GLU A 261 0.43 24.71 24.32
CA GLU A 261 1.64 24.78 25.16
C GLU A 261 1.35 25.32 26.56
N SER A 262 0.35 26.23 26.69
CA SER A 262 -0.06 26.82 27.97
C SER A 262 -0.95 25.89 28.83
N ARG A 263 -1.36 24.72 28.34
CA ARG A 263 -2.19 23.79 29.11
C ARG A 263 -1.39 23.16 30.25
N PRO A 264 -1.90 23.13 31.48
CA PRO A 264 -1.28 22.43 32.58
C PRO A 264 -1.32 20.92 32.31
N GLY A 265 -0.17 20.29 32.17
CA GLY A 265 0.00 18.86 31.93
C GLY A 265 1.44 18.42 32.22
N PRO A 266 1.71 17.11 32.37
CA PRO A 266 3.07 16.63 32.54
C PRO A 266 3.90 17.02 31.30
N ARG A 267 4.98 17.78 31.52
CA ARG A 267 5.94 18.10 30.46
C ARG A 267 6.61 16.81 30.01
N ARG A 268 6.56 16.56 28.70
CA ARG A 268 7.26 15.42 28.08
C ARG A 268 8.69 15.83 27.72
N GLU A 269 9.53 14.83 27.50
CA GLU A 269 10.91 15.02 27.06
C GLU A 269 10.98 15.83 25.75
N PRO A 270 12.11 16.52 25.51
CA PRO A 270 12.32 17.29 24.28
C PRO A 270 12.12 16.42 23.04
N ALA A 271 11.42 16.95 22.05
CA ALA A 271 11.18 16.29 20.78
C ALA A 271 11.93 16.99 19.64
N VAL A 272 12.59 16.20 18.79
CA VAL A 272 13.23 16.70 17.57
C VAL A 272 12.52 16.12 16.36
N VAL A 273 12.04 16.99 15.48
CA VAL A 273 11.37 16.62 14.22
C VAL A 273 12.35 16.80 13.08
N ILE A 274 12.77 15.69 12.49
CA ILE A 274 13.68 15.66 11.33
C ILE A 274 12.82 15.62 10.07
N VAL A 275 12.91 16.67 9.27
CA VAL A 275 12.01 16.91 8.14
C VAL A 275 12.77 16.88 6.82
N ASN A 276 12.28 16.09 5.87
CA ASN A 276 12.74 16.20 4.49
C ASN A 276 11.95 17.31 3.77
N PRO A 277 12.59 18.46 3.44
CA PRO A 277 11.90 19.62 2.88
C PRO A 277 11.35 19.39 1.47
N THR A 278 11.83 18.36 0.74
CA THR A 278 11.37 18.08 -0.63
C THR A 278 9.99 17.40 -0.68
N VAL A 279 9.58 16.75 0.42
CA VAL A 279 8.32 15.97 0.51
C VAL A 279 7.39 16.45 1.61
N THR A 280 7.80 17.45 2.42
CA THR A 280 7.02 17.98 3.54
C THR A 280 6.87 19.48 3.41
N ASP A 281 5.66 19.96 3.17
CA ASP A 281 5.37 21.38 3.07
C ASP A 281 5.23 22.07 4.44
N ALA A 282 5.24 23.41 4.44
CA ALA A 282 5.12 24.21 5.66
C ALA A 282 3.80 23.94 6.41
N ALA A 283 2.71 23.72 5.69
CA ALA A 283 1.41 23.45 6.31
C ALA A 283 1.39 22.12 7.08
N THR A 284 2.06 21.10 6.56
CA THR A 284 2.23 19.83 7.27
C THR A 284 3.08 20.01 8.53
N ARG A 285 4.18 20.77 8.45
CA ARG A 285 5.02 21.07 9.63
C ARG A 285 4.23 21.77 10.75
N ASP A 286 3.41 22.76 10.41
CA ASP A 286 2.58 23.49 11.37
C ASP A 286 1.57 22.56 12.05
N ARG A 287 0.93 21.68 11.27
CA ARG A 287 0.01 20.65 11.82
C ARG A 287 0.72 19.65 12.73
N LEU A 288 1.93 19.20 12.37
CA LEU A 288 2.74 18.31 13.22
C LEU A 288 3.13 19.01 14.53
N ARG A 289 3.52 20.30 14.48
CA ARG A 289 3.80 21.10 15.68
C ARG A 289 2.59 21.17 16.61
N LEU A 290 1.40 21.44 16.06
CA LEU A 290 0.17 21.48 16.85
C LEU A 290 -0.14 20.13 17.51
N VAL A 291 0.01 19.02 16.80
CA VAL A 291 -0.21 17.66 17.36
C VAL A 291 0.75 17.40 18.51
N LEU A 292 2.02 17.75 18.37
CA LEU A 292 3.03 17.59 19.43
C LEU A 292 2.70 18.44 20.66
N ALA A 293 2.35 19.71 20.45
CA ALA A 293 1.97 20.63 21.53
C ALA A 293 0.72 20.12 22.27
N GLN A 294 -0.32 19.67 21.56
CA GLN A 294 -1.53 19.06 22.14
C GLN A 294 -1.24 17.82 22.99
N ARG A 295 -0.12 17.15 22.74
CA ARG A 295 0.32 15.95 23.47
C ARG A 295 1.34 16.24 24.56
N GLY A 296 1.60 17.53 24.86
CA GLY A 296 2.46 17.98 25.95
C GLY A 296 3.95 18.06 25.62
N HIS A 297 4.32 17.93 24.33
CA HIS A 297 5.68 18.24 23.88
C HIS A 297 5.80 19.75 23.65
N THR A 298 6.25 20.49 24.68
CA THR A 298 6.40 21.95 24.63
C THR A 298 7.78 22.38 24.14
N SER A 299 8.77 21.49 24.15
CA SER A 299 10.11 21.72 23.58
C SER A 299 10.24 20.91 22.29
N VAL A 300 9.93 21.51 21.15
CA VAL A 300 9.97 20.88 19.83
C VAL A 300 10.93 21.65 18.92
N THR A 301 11.95 20.96 18.42
CA THR A 301 12.90 21.52 17.46
C THR A 301 12.71 20.87 16.10
N PHE A 302 12.55 21.67 15.03
CA PHE A 302 12.49 21.19 13.65
C PHE A 302 13.86 21.33 13.00
N VAL A 303 14.37 20.24 12.42
CA VAL A 303 15.67 20.19 11.72
C VAL A 303 15.45 19.60 10.33
N GLU A 304 15.98 20.27 9.31
CA GLU A 304 15.84 19.82 7.92
C GLU A 304 16.96 18.87 7.53
N THR A 305 16.61 17.87 6.71
CA THR A 305 17.60 17.04 6.02
C THR A 305 18.22 17.78 4.84
N THR A 306 19.41 17.35 4.41
CA THR A 306 20.10 17.90 3.26
C THR A 306 20.32 16.80 2.20
N GLN A 307 20.83 17.18 1.02
CA GLN A 307 21.19 16.19 -0.02
C GLN A 307 22.34 15.26 0.43
N HIS A 308 23.22 15.74 1.32
CA HIS A 308 24.39 14.99 1.81
C HIS A 308 24.07 14.22 3.11
N ASP A 309 23.05 14.63 3.82
CA ASP A 309 22.60 13.98 5.06
C ASP A 309 21.08 13.86 5.08
N THR A 310 20.61 12.65 4.84
CA THR A 310 19.20 12.31 4.75
C THR A 310 18.51 12.15 6.10
N GLY A 311 19.17 12.53 7.21
CA GLY A 311 18.60 12.51 8.56
C GLY A 311 19.48 11.82 9.62
N GLY A 312 20.55 11.16 9.24
CA GLY A 312 21.41 10.41 10.16
C GLY A 312 22.18 11.29 11.13
N GLY A 313 22.84 12.33 10.63
CA GLY A 313 23.57 13.30 11.47
C GLY A 313 22.62 14.07 12.38
N GLN A 314 21.50 14.55 11.84
CA GLN A 314 20.47 15.27 12.62
C GLN A 314 19.93 14.37 13.77
N ALA A 315 19.71 13.08 13.52
CA ALA A 315 19.27 12.15 14.55
C ALA A 315 20.35 11.90 15.61
N ALA A 316 21.61 11.76 15.19
CA ALA A 316 22.74 11.63 16.12
C ALA A 316 22.91 12.90 16.98
N ASP A 317 22.71 14.07 16.41
CA ASP A 317 22.73 15.34 17.15
C ASP A 317 21.57 15.45 18.14
N ALA A 318 20.36 15.01 17.75
CA ALA A 318 19.20 14.93 18.63
C ALA A 318 19.47 14.01 19.84
N VAL A 319 20.08 12.85 19.62
CA VAL A 319 20.47 11.93 20.70
C VAL A 319 21.48 12.59 21.65
N ARG A 320 22.53 13.24 21.10
CA ARG A 320 23.52 13.97 21.90
C ARG A 320 22.92 15.14 22.68
N GLY A 321 21.88 15.78 22.10
CA GLY A 321 21.12 16.85 22.75
C GLY A 321 20.11 16.37 23.80
N GLY A 322 20.01 15.07 24.08
CA GLY A 322 19.12 14.52 25.09
C GLY A 322 17.65 14.50 24.67
N ALA A 323 17.35 14.39 23.36
CA ALA A 323 15.99 14.19 22.89
C ALA A 323 15.42 12.86 23.36
N GLY A 324 14.24 12.85 23.97
CA GLY A 324 13.53 11.63 24.32
C GLY A 324 12.65 11.09 23.19
N LEU A 325 12.29 11.97 22.26
CA LEU A 325 11.50 11.64 21.06
C LEU A 325 12.14 12.24 19.81
N VAL A 326 12.36 11.39 18.80
CA VAL A 326 12.71 11.82 17.46
C VAL A 326 11.56 11.47 16.51
N VAL A 327 11.09 12.45 15.75
CA VAL A 327 10.05 12.30 14.75
C VAL A 327 10.71 12.34 13.37
N ALA A 328 10.70 11.22 12.63
CA ALA A 328 11.21 11.16 11.27
C ALA A 328 10.10 11.46 10.26
N CYS A 329 10.15 12.64 9.63
CA CYS A 329 9.19 13.12 8.66
C CYS A 329 9.80 13.11 7.25
N GLY A 330 9.56 12.04 6.49
CA GLY A 330 10.17 11.87 5.17
C GLY A 330 9.76 10.57 4.48
N GLY A 331 10.49 10.22 3.42
CA GLY A 331 10.38 8.94 2.73
C GLY A 331 11.21 7.84 3.39
N ASP A 332 11.22 6.64 2.77
CA ASP A 332 11.91 5.46 3.30
C ASP A 332 13.39 5.71 3.59
N GLY A 333 14.11 6.44 2.72
CA GLY A 333 15.52 6.80 2.94
C GLY A 333 15.76 7.67 4.17
N THR A 334 14.91 8.66 4.44
CA THR A 334 14.98 9.49 5.65
C THR A 334 14.70 8.66 6.89
N ILE A 335 13.63 7.85 6.87
CA ILE A 335 13.25 6.98 7.98
C ILE A 335 14.37 5.98 8.29
N ARG A 336 14.98 5.38 7.27
CA ARG A 336 16.13 4.47 7.42
C ARG A 336 17.34 5.15 8.06
N ALA A 337 17.71 6.34 7.58
CA ALA A 337 18.87 7.08 8.08
C ALA A 337 18.69 7.44 9.57
N VAL A 338 17.51 7.94 9.93
CA VAL A 338 17.15 8.25 11.32
C VAL A 338 17.13 6.97 12.17
N ALA A 339 16.48 5.90 11.74
CA ALA A 339 16.42 4.64 12.44
C ALA A 339 17.83 4.03 12.69
N ALA A 340 18.72 4.12 11.68
CA ALA A 340 20.09 3.67 11.82
C ALA A 340 20.88 4.45 12.89
N ALA A 341 20.67 5.75 12.99
CA ALA A 341 21.32 6.60 14.01
C ALA A 341 20.73 6.39 15.42
N LEU A 342 19.45 6.02 15.51
CA LEU A 342 18.78 5.74 16.78
C LEU A 342 19.02 4.29 17.29
N ALA A 343 19.61 3.43 16.47
CA ALA A 343 19.81 2.02 16.80
C ALA A 343 20.60 1.84 18.11
N GLY A 344 19.99 1.21 19.10
CA GLY A 344 20.61 0.93 20.41
C GLY A 344 20.73 2.13 21.34
N THR A 345 20.19 3.30 20.99
CA THR A 345 20.26 4.51 21.85
C THR A 345 19.16 4.57 22.90
N GLY A 346 18.07 3.81 22.74
CA GLY A 346 16.88 3.89 23.59
C GLY A 346 15.96 5.08 23.31
N VAL A 347 16.36 6.02 22.43
CA VAL A 347 15.52 7.16 22.03
C VAL A 347 14.35 6.66 21.19
N THR A 348 13.16 7.16 21.48
CA THR A 348 11.93 6.73 20.81
C THR A 348 11.77 7.40 19.46
N LEU A 349 11.45 6.62 18.43
CA LEU A 349 11.14 7.08 17.07
C LEU A 349 9.64 7.16 16.85
N ALA A 350 9.14 8.28 16.33
CA ALA A 350 7.84 8.39 15.70
C ALA A 350 8.01 8.47 14.18
N VAL A 351 7.33 7.59 13.45
CA VAL A 351 7.42 7.50 11.98
C VAL A 351 6.29 8.32 11.36
N VAL A 352 6.66 9.31 10.55
CA VAL A 352 5.74 10.19 9.81
C VAL A 352 5.98 10.00 8.30
N PRO A 353 5.13 9.23 7.61
CA PRO A 353 5.33 8.84 6.22
C PRO A 353 4.98 9.99 5.26
N CYS A 354 5.98 10.56 4.58
CA CYS A 354 5.80 11.62 3.58
C CYS A 354 6.26 11.21 2.17
N GLY A 355 6.82 10.01 2.02
CA GLY A 355 7.31 9.49 0.75
C GLY A 355 6.26 8.75 -0.08
N THR A 356 6.69 8.20 -1.22
CA THR A 356 5.83 7.39 -2.11
C THR A 356 5.69 5.94 -1.63
N GLY A 357 6.78 5.31 -1.17
CA GLY A 357 6.82 3.90 -0.75
C GLY A 357 6.24 3.71 0.65
N ASN A 358 6.83 4.38 1.62
CA ASN A 358 6.49 4.34 3.04
C ASN A 358 6.40 2.89 3.57
N LEU A 359 7.40 2.06 3.21
CA LEU A 359 7.39 0.62 3.46
C LEU A 359 7.28 0.28 4.94
N LEU A 360 8.10 0.94 5.77
CA LEU A 360 8.06 0.71 7.23
C LEU A 360 6.69 1.08 7.80
N ALA A 361 6.17 2.27 7.49
CA ALA A 361 4.86 2.72 7.99
C ALA A 361 3.72 1.78 7.60
N ARG A 362 3.70 1.29 6.34
CA ARG A 362 2.70 0.33 5.84
C ARG A 362 2.75 -1.00 6.59
N ASN A 363 3.94 -1.56 6.79
CA ASN A 363 4.11 -2.83 7.50
C ASN A 363 3.76 -2.72 8.98
N LEU A 364 4.06 -1.58 9.61
CA LEU A 364 3.65 -1.26 10.97
C LEU A 364 2.16 -0.89 11.07
N GLY A 365 1.48 -0.76 9.94
CA GLY A 365 0.05 -0.42 9.87
C GLY A 365 -0.26 1.00 10.34
N LEU A 366 0.70 1.91 10.24
CA LEU A 366 0.48 3.32 10.51
C LEU A 366 -0.40 3.95 9.43
N PRO A 367 -1.19 4.98 9.75
CA PRO A 367 -1.80 5.84 8.74
C PRO A 367 -0.77 6.38 7.76
N LEU A 368 -1.17 6.64 6.51
CA LEU A 368 -0.28 7.22 5.51
C LEU A 368 -0.40 8.75 5.41
N ASP A 369 -1.42 9.34 6.04
CA ASP A 369 -1.44 10.77 6.29
C ASP A 369 -0.42 11.10 7.38
N PRO A 370 0.49 12.08 7.17
CA PRO A 370 1.55 12.44 8.10
C PRO A 370 1.04 12.83 9.48
N VAL A 371 -0.04 13.59 9.54
CA VAL A 371 -0.61 14.11 10.79
C VAL A 371 -1.31 13.01 11.56
N ASP A 372 -2.08 12.17 10.87
CA ASP A 372 -2.76 11.01 11.46
C ASP A 372 -1.75 9.97 11.96
N ALA A 373 -0.63 9.77 11.24
CA ALA A 373 0.43 8.86 11.65
C ALA A 373 1.07 9.30 12.97
N LEU A 374 1.43 10.60 13.07
CA LEU A 374 1.99 11.16 14.31
C LEU A 374 0.97 11.09 15.46
N ALA A 375 -0.26 11.49 15.22
CA ALA A 375 -1.33 11.45 16.24
C ALA A 375 -1.58 10.03 16.74
N ALA A 376 -1.62 9.05 15.84
CA ALA A 376 -1.79 7.64 16.18
C ALA A 376 -0.59 7.08 16.95
N GLY A 377 0.65 7.43 16.56
CA GLY A 377 1.86 7.04 17.27
C GLY A 377 1.90 7.62 18.69
N LEU A 378 1.65 8.91 18.85
CA LEU A 378 1.68 9.60 20.14
C LEU A 378 0.58 9.15 21.12
N THR A 379 -0.49 8.49 20.65
CA THR A 379 -1.51 7.85 21.49
C THR A 379 -1.19 6.39 21.81
N GLY A 380 -0.14 5.86 21.22
CA GLY A 380 0.26 4.47 21.33
C GLY A 380 1.33 4.23 22.37
N GLU A 381 2.00 3.09 22.22
CA GLU A 381 3.04 2.62 23.14
C GLU A 381 4.38 2.47 22.42
N PRO A 382 5.52 2.72 23.11
CA PRO A 382 6.84 2.40 22.58
C PRO A 382 6.98 0.87 22.43
N ARG A 383 7.41 0.42 21.25
CA ARG A 383 7.70 -0.99 20.96
C ARG A 383 9.09 -1.14 20.40
N ALA A 384 9.78 -2.17 20.89
CA ALA A 384 11.08 -2.55 20.37
C ALA A 384 10.90 -3.27 19.03
N LEU A 385 11.64 -2.83 18.02
CA LEU A 385 11.69 -3.43 16.69
C LEU A 385 13.13 -3.84 16.37
N ASP A 386 13.26 -4.88 15.57
CA ASP A 386 14.53 -5.34 15.04
C ASP A 386 14.98 -4.45 13.88
N LEU A 387 16.29 -4.36 13.71
CA LEU A 387 16.90 -3.77 12.52
C LEU A 387 17.81 -4.79 11.85
N GLY A 388 17.84 -4.79 10.52
CA GLY A 388 18.86 -5.52 9.79
C GLY A 388 20.14 -4.68 9.71
N ALA A 389 21.29 -5.25 10.13
CA ALA A 389 22.60 -4.69 9.85
C ALA A 389 23.18 -5.37 8.61
N ILE A 390 23.72 -4.59 7.68
CA ILE A 390 24.28 -5.09 6.43
C ILE A 390 25.66 -4.51 6.17
N SER A 391 26.54 -5.31 5.58
CA SER A 391 27.86 -4.90 5.09
C SER A 391 28.30 -5.78 3.93
N GLY A 392 29.32 -5.36 3.21
CA GLY A 392 29.87 -6.15 2.09
C GLY A 392 30.97 -5.39 1.36
N ASP A 393 31.52 -5.99 0.31
CA ASP A 393 32.45 -5.29 -0.58
C ASP A 393 31.75 -4.08 -1.24
N GLY A 394 32.26 -2.88 -0.97
CA GLY A 394 31.65 -1.62 -1.40
C GLY A 394 30.40 -1.18 -0.64
N ILE A 395 30.00 -1.89 0.43
CA ILE A 395 28.94 -1.47 1.36
C ILE A 395 29.55 -1.29 2.75
N ALA A 396 29.67 -0.04 3.21
CA ALA A 396 30.00 0.24 4.60
C ALA A 396 28.91 -0.33 5.50
N ARG A 397 29.25 -0.74 6.74
CA ARG A 397 28.26 -1.26 7.68
C ARG A 397 27.16 -0.24 7.91
N THR A 398 25.95 -0.60 7.55
CA THR A 398 24.74 0.24 7.69
C THR A 398 23.56 -0.60 8.18
N HIS A 399 22.42 0.04 8.42
CA HIS A 399 21.19 -0.64 8.83
C HIS A 399 20.12 -0.50 7.74
N PHE A 400 19.20 -1.46 7.71
CA PHE A 400 17.97 -1.37 6.94
C PHE A 400 16.76 -1.68 7.82
N THR A 401 15.66 -1.05 7.51
CA THR A 401 14.39 -1.18 8.24
C THR A 401 13.44 -2.16 7.58
N ALA A 402 13.48 -2.22 6.26
CA ALA A 402 12.56 -3.01 5.45
C ALA A 402 13.25 -4.24 4.86
N MET A 403 14.06 -4.04 3.85
CA MET A 403 14.70 -5.14 3.14
C MET A 403 15.97 -4.69 2.41
N SER A 404 16.79 -5.66 2.04
CA SER A 404 17.93 -5.49 1.16
C SER A 404 17.97 -6.62 0.15
N GLY A 405 18.42 -6.35 -1.06
CA GLY A 405 18.38 -7.32 -2.14
C GLY A 405 19.59 -7.32 -3.05
N ALA A 406 19.64 -8.37 -3.89
CA ALA A 406 20.61 -8.49 -4.97
C ALA A 406 19.98 -9.14 -6.21
N GLY A 407 20.43 -8.73 -7.40
CA GLY A 407 19.99 -9.27 -8.68
C GLY A 407 18.83 -8.50 -9.28
N LEU A 408 17.75 -9.19 -9.69
CA LEU A 408 16.62 -8.61 -10.43
C LEU A 408 16.00 -7.37 -9.77
N ASP A 409 15.80 -7.41 -8.45
CA ASP A 409 15.22 -6.30 -7.70
C ASP A 409 16.08 -5.03 -7.80
N ALA A 410 17.37 -5.15 -7.54
CA ALA A 410 18.32 -4.04 -7.65
C ALA A 410 18.48 -3.55 -9.09
N ALA A 411 18.45 -4.44 -10.09
CA ALA A 411 18.51 -4.06 -11.50
C ALA A 411 17.27 -3.28 -11.95
N VAL A 412 16.06 -3.65 -11.46
CA VAL A 412 14.81 -2.90 -11.70
C VAL A 412 14.89 -1.51 -11.06
N MET A 413 15.42 -1.41 -9.85
CA MET A 413 15.60 -0.12 -9.15
C MET A 413 16.59 0.79 -9.89
N GLU A 414 17.68 0.24 -10.41
CA GLU A 414 18.71 0.97 -11.16
C GLU A 414 18.19 1.44 -12.53
N SER A 415 17.42 0.59 -13.23
CA SER A 415 16.91 0.90 -14.58
C SER A 415 15.75 1.88 -14.60
N THR A 416 15.08 2.10 -13.45
CA THR A 416 13.91 2.97 -13.37
C THR A 416 14.33 4.41 -13.10
N SER A 417 14.17 5.32 -14.07
CA SER A 417 14.51 6.74 -13.89
C SER A 417 13.62 7.41 -12.82
N ASP A 418 14.18 8.41 -12.11
CA ASP A 418 13.45 9.14 -11.07
C ASP A 418 12.19 9.83 -11.60
N ARG A 419 12.18 10.25 -12.87
CA ARG A 419 11.00 10.79 -13.56
C ARG A 419 9.92 9.73 -13.77
N ALA A 420 10.28 8.48 -14.10
CA ALA A 420 9.33 7.38 -14.25
C ALA A 420 8.79 6.92 -12.90
N LYS A 421 9.62 6.91 -11.85
CA LYS A 421 9.20 6.62 -10.46
C LYS A 421 8.16 7.62 -9.96
N SER A 422 8.36 8.90 -10.23
CA SER A 422 7.45 9.97 -9.79
C SER A 422 6.15 10.06 -10.61
N ALA A 423 6.19 9.70 -11.90
CA ALA A 423 5.06 9.84 -12.82
C ALA A 423 4.14 8.60 -12.86
N LEU A 424 4.71 7.39 -12.87
CA LEU A 424 3.98 6.13 -13.08
C LEU A 424 3.85 5.27 -11.82
N GLY A 425 4.63 5.55 -10.77
CA GLY A 425 4.59 4.76 -9.53
C GLY A 425 4.81 3.26 -9.76
N TRP A 426 4.01 2.40 -9.09
CA TRP A 426 4.13 0.94 -9.16
C TRP A 426 4.05 0.33 -10.58
N PRO A 427 3.21 0.79 -11.54
CA PRO A 427 3.22 0.28 -12.90
C PRO A 427 4.57 0.37 -13.61
N ALA A 428 5.40 1.38 -13.31
CA ALA A 428 6.75 1.48 -13.87
C ALA A 428 7.65 0.33 -13.42
N TYR A 429 7.53 -0.08 -12.14
CA TYR A 429 8.28 -1.22 -11.60
C TYR A 429 7.83 -2.55 -12.20
N VAL A 430 6.52 -2.73 -12.44
CA VAL A 430 6.00 -3.93 -13.11
C VAL A 430 6.51 -4.02 -14.55
N LEU A 431 6.46 -2.92 -15.30
CA LEU A 431 6.93 -2.90 -16.69
C LEU A 431 8.45 -3.12 -16.79
N ALA A 432 9.24 -2.48 -15.92
CA ALA A 432 10.68 -2.72 -15.84
C ALA A 432 10.98 -4.18 -15.45
N GLY A 433 10.26 -4.72 -14.46
CA GLY A 433 10.37 -6.11 -14.03
C GLY A 433 10.02 -7.12 -15.12
N LEU A 434 9.03 -6.83 -15.97
CA LEU A 434 8.67 -7.69 -17.12
C LEU A 434 9.81 -7.79 -18.15
N GLY A 435 10.56 -6.70 -18.39
CA GLY A 435 11.77 -6.71 -19.23
C GLY A 435 12.87 -7.61 -18.67
N GLU A 436 13.02 -7.62 -17.34
CA GLU A 436 14.06 -8.34 -16.61
C GLU A 436 13.69 -9.80 -16.25
N LEU A 437 12.49 -10.27 -16.56
CA LEU A 437 12.05 -11.67 -16.29
C LEU A 437 12.99 -12.72 -16.90
N ARG A 438 13.77 -12.36 -17.91
CA ARG A 438 14.78 -13.20 -18.56
C ARG A 438 16.21 -12.93 -18.07
N GLY A 439 16.40 -12.06 -17.10
CA GLY A 439 17.69 -11.68 -16.53
C GLY A 439 18.56 -12.88 -16.12
N PRO A 440 19.91 -12.71 -16.03
CA PRO A 440 20.82 -13.81 -15.78
C PRO A 440 20.62 -14.41 -14.38
N ARG A 441 20.85 -15.71 -14.26
CA ARG A 441 20.81 -16.42 -12.95
C ARG A 441 22.14 -16.26 -12.25
N MET A 442 22.09 -15.88 -10.99
CA MET A 442 23.25 -15.76 -10.08
C MET A 442 23.55 -17.12 -9.45
N ARG A 443 24.82 -17.50 -9.39
CA ARG A 443 25.30 -18.58 -8.51
C ARG A 443 25.80 -17.97 -7.23
N LEU A 444 25.34 -18.49 -6.11
CA LEU A 444 25.73 -18.00 -4.78
C LEU A 444 25.93 -19.14 -3.79
N ALA A 445 26.81 -18.90 -2.82
CA ALA A 445 26.93 -19.66 -1.60
C ALA A 445 26.30 -18.86 -0.47
N VAL A 446 25.45 -19.50 0.32
CA VAL A 446 24.74 -18.92 1.46
C VAL A 446 25.14 -19.69 2.72
N THR A 447 25.69 -19.00 3.72
CA THR A 447 25.97 -19.54 5.04
C THR A 447 25.03 -18.86 6.03
N LEU A 448 24.22 -19.64 6.75
CA LEU A 448 23.27 -19.15 7.74
C LEU A 448 23.73 -19.59 9.14
N ASP A 449 23.82 -18.66 10.08
CA ASP A 449 24.15 -18.88 11.50
C ASP A 449 25.40 -19.76 11.74
N GLY A 450 26.42 -19.62 10.87
CA GLY A 450 27.66 -20.40 10.95
C GLY A 450 27.53 -21.86 10.50
N GLY A 451 26.38 -22.24 9.93
CA GLY A 451 26.15 -23.58 9.37
C GLY A 451 26.91 -23.85 8.07
N PRO A 452 26.68 -24.99 7.43
CA PRO A 452 27.34 -25.34 6.17
C PRO A 452 26.88 -24.43 5.02
N ALA A 453 27.79 -24.16 4.10
CA ALA A 453 27.50 -23.34 2.92
C ALA A 453 26.50 -24.04 1.98
N LEU A 454 25.39 -23.39 1.70
CA LEU A 454 24.36 -23.82 0.77
C LEU A 454 24.64 -23.23 -0.60
N HIS A 455 24.96 -24.06 -1.59
CA HIS A 455 25.15 -23.59 -2.96
C HIS A 455 23.81 -23.53 -3.68
N ARG A 456 23.44 -22.34 -4.15
CA ARG A 456 22.16 -22.07 -4.81
C ARG A 456 22.35 -21.29 -6.11
N THR A 457 21.28 -21.29 -6.89
CA THR A 457 21.09 -20.37 -8.03
C THR A 457 19.82 -19.60 -7.80
N ALA A 458 19.86 -18.29 -8.06
CA ALA A 458 18.69 -17.42 -7.94
C ALA A 458 18.73 -16.33 -9.03
N ARG A 459 17.60 -15.74 -9.36
CA ARG A 459 17.49 -14.53 -10.16
C ARG A 459 17.39 -13.31 -9.25
N MET A 460 16.81 -13.48 -8.06
CA MET A 460 16.64 -12.44 -7.07
C MET A 460 16.88 -13.03 -5.69
N VAL A 461 17.57 -12.27 -4.86
CA VAL A 461 17.81 -12.56 -3.44
C VAL A 461 17.28 -11.39 -2.64
N LEU A 462 16.42 -11.65 -1.66
CA LEU A 462 15.91 -10.66 -0.71
C LEU A 462 16.24 -11.07 0.72
N ILE A 463 16.74 -10.14 1.49
CA ILE A 463 16.92 -10.22 2.94
C ILE A 463 15.91 -9.24 3.54
N ALA A 464 14.96 -9.75 4.30
CA ALA A 464 13.83 -8.98 4.77
C ALA A 464 13.74 -8.93 6.30
N ASN A 465 13.47 -7.75 6.83
CA ASN A 465 13.05 -7.50 8.20
C ASN A 465 11.52 -7.36 8.27
N ILE A 466 10.90 -6.93 7.16
CA ILE A 466 9.45 -6.84 6.98
C ILE A 466 9.02 -7.50 5.67
N GLY A 467 7.79 -8.02 5.63
CA GLY A 467 7.38 -8.96 4.58
C GLY A 467 6.69 -8.37 3.37
N THR A 468 6.15 -7.14 3.44
CA THR A 468 5.36 -6.56 2.35
C THR A 468 6.04 -5.39 1.68
N VAL A 469 5.90 -5.34 0.34
CA VAL A 469 6.35 -4.22 -0.48
C VAL A 469 5.20 -3.27 -0.81
N GLN A 470 5.50 -2.21 -1.55
CA GLN A 470 4.52 -1.26 -2.05
C GLN A 470 3.39 -1.97 -2.80
N GLY A 471 2.12 -1.57 -2.52
CA GLY A 471 0.93 -2.25 -3.05
C GLY A 471 0.40 -3.38 -2.18
N GLY A 472 1.01 -3.66 -1.00
CA GLY A 472 0.54 -4.67 -0.05
C GLY A 472 0.86 -6.12 -0.45
N THR A 473 1.71 -6.33 -1.45
CA THR A 473 2.15 -7.65 -1.89
C THR A 473 3.18 -8.20 -0.90
N ALA A 474 2.89 -9.37 -0.32
CA ALA A 474 3.81 -10.06 0.57
C ALA A 474 4.86 -10.83 -0.26
N LEU A 475 6.08 -10.30 -0.36
CA LEU A 475 7.21 -11.00 -0.98
C LEU A 475 7.84 -12.03 -0.02
N VAL A 476 7.84 -11.73 1.26
CA VAL A 476 8.34 -12.62 2.32
C VAL A 476 7.26 -12.74 3.39
N PRO A 477 6.25 -13.63 3.20
CA PRO A 477 5.03 -13.66 4.02
C PRO A 477 5.24 -13.94 5.52
N GLY A 478 6.41 -14.45 5.90
CA GLY A 478 6.76 -14.79 7.28
C GLY A 478 7.47 -13.70 8.06
N ALA A 479 8.05 -12.71 7.39
CA ALA A 479 8.94 -11.73 8.01
C ALA A 479 8.21 -10.83 9.02
N ARG A 480 8.82 -10.68 10.19
CA ARG A 480 8.31 -9.89 11.32
C ARG A 480 9.43 -9.06 11.93
N PRO A 481 9.22 -7.75 12.15
CA PRO A 481 10.25 -6.86 12.66
C PRO A 481 10.44 -6.93 14.17
N ASP A 482 9.91 -7.96 14.86
CA ASP A 482 9.88 -8.07 16.32
C ASP A 482 10.11 -9.51 16.83
N ASP A 483 10.68 -10.39 16.02
CA ASP A 483 10.90 -11.80 16.40
C ASP A 483 12.37 -12.19 16.57
N GLY A 484 13.29 -11.23 16.44
CA GLY A 484 14.73 -11.42 16.59
C GLY A 484 15.38 -12.18 15.43
N LEU A 485 14.73 -12.23 14.26
CA LEU A 485 15.21 -12.93 13.08
C LEU A 485 15.13 -12.03 11.84
N LEU A 486 15.88 -12.39 10.82
CA LEU A 486 15.73 -11.90 9.45
C LEU A 486 15.32 -13.06 8.55
N ASP A 487 14.62 -12.74 7.48
CA ASP A 487 14.20 -13.70 6.48
C ASP A 487 15.01 -13.55 5.19
N LEU A 488 15.44 -14.67 4.62
CA LEU A 488 16.06 -14.75 3.31
C LEU A 488 15.10 -15.42 2.33
N ALA A 489 14.81 -14.76 1.22
CA ALA A 489 14.05 -15.33 0.11
C ALA A 489 14.92 -15.44 -1.14
N LEU A 490 15.00 -16.62 -1.73
CA LEU A 490 15.70 -16.91 -2.98
C LEU A 490 14.67 -17.22 -4.07
N PHE A 491 14.63 -16.42 -5.12
CA PHE A 491 13.72 -16.59 -6.26
C PHE A 491 14.48 -17.15 -7.46
N ASP A 492 14.10 -18.35 -7.93
CA ASP A 492 14.65 -18.98 -9.15
C ASP A 492 13.55 -19.53 -10.08
N PRO A 493 12.54 -18.73 -10.46
CA PRO A 493 11.51 -19.19 -11.36
C PRO A 493 12.07 -19.44 -12.78
N ARG A 494 11.63 -20.55 -13.43
CA ARG A 494 12.04 -20.95 -14.78
C ARG A 494 10.84 -20.93 -15.71
N GLY A 495 10.92 -20.10 -16.76
CA GLY A 495 9.84 -19.93 -17.73
C GLY A 495 8.55 -19.42 -17.11
N ALA A 496 7.50 -19.20 -17.92
CA ALA A 496 6.21 -18.67 -17.47
C ALA A 496 5.55 -19.55 -16.38
N GLY A 497 5.61 -20.89 -16.52
CA GLY A 497 5.08 -21.80 -15.50
C GLY A 497 5.82 -21.75 -14.16
N GLY A 498 7.10 -21.38 -14.15
CA GLY A 498 7.88 -21.14 -12.93
C GLY A 498 7.42 -19.88 -12.21
N TRP A 499 7.17 -18.81 -12.95
CA TRP A 499 6.63 -17.55 -12.41
C TRP A 499 5.22 -17.71 -11.85
N LEU A 500 4.35 -18.43 -12.55
CA LEU A 500 3.00 -18.74 -12.04
C LEU A 500 3.06 -19.56 -10.74
N ARG A 501 3.98 -20.52 -10.65
CA ARG A 501 4.19 -21.29 -9.41
C ARG A 501 4.78 -20.42 -8.29
N ALA A 502 5.72 -19.51 -8.58
CA ALA A 502 6.25 -18.55 -7.61
C ALA A 502 5.14 -17.66 -7.06
N ALA A 503 4.31 -17.08 -7.93
CA ALA A 503 3.13 -16.32 -7.54
C ALA A 503 2.17 -17.15 -6.67
N GLY A 504 1.92 -18.40 -7.02
CA GLY A 504 1.11 -19.32 -6.23
C GLY A 504 1.68 -19.61 -4.83
N VAL A 505 3.01 -19.67 -4.69
CA VAL A 505 3.70 -19.82 -3.38
C VAL A 505 3.50 -18.57 -2.53
N LEU A 506 3.68 -17.37 -3.11
CA LEU A 506 3.50 -16.10 -2.41
C LEU A 506 2.04 -15.91 -1.96
N LEU A 507 1.08 -16.22 -2.82
CA LEU A 507 -0.35 -16.12 -2.51
C LEU A 507 -0.81 -17.08 -1.41
N ARG A 508 -0.18 -18.28 -1.30
CA ARG A 508 -0.48 -19.25 -0.25
C ARG A 508 0.17 -18.93 1.09
N GLY A 509 1.09 -17.96 1.15
CA GLY A 509 1.75 -17.55 2.37
C GLY A 509 2.58 -18.68 2.99
N SER A 510 3.43 -19.34 2.21
CA SER A 510 4.31 -20.41 2.70
C SER A 510 5.20 -19.91 3.83
N ARG A 511 5.18 -20.59 4.97
CA ARG A 511 6.06 -20.26 6.11
C ARG A 511 7.51 -20.63 5.78
N PRO A 512 8.50 -19.87 6.32
CA PRO A 512 9.91 -20.26 6.24
C PRO A 512 10.12 -21.68 6.79
N THR A 513 10.97 -22.42 6.15
CA THR A 513 11.45 -23.72 6.69
C THR A 513 12.32 -23.42 7.90
N ALA A 514 12.10 -24.11 9.01
CA ALA A 514 12.75 -23.87 10.29
C ALA A 514 14.28 -23.72 10.20
N THR A 515 14.84 -22.90 11.12
CA THR A 515 16.27 -22.65 11.32
C THR A 515 17.17 -23.89 11.13
N GLY A 516 18.18 -23.77 10.29
CA GLY A 516 19.41 -24.59 10.34
C GLY A 516 19.40 -25.98 9.70
N SER A 517 18.29 -26.53 9.27
CA SER A 517 18.24 -27.83 8.59
C SER A 517 17.50 -27.73 7.27
N ALA A 518 18.22 -27.32 6.23
CA ALA A 518 17.70 -27.42 4.87
C ALA A 518 17.71 -28.88 4.41
N PRO A 519 16.55 -29.51 4.16
CA PRO A 519 16.55 -30.76 3.45
C PRO A 519 17.07 -30.54 2.03
N ALA A 520 18.00 -31.35 1.58
CA ALA A 520 18.68 -31.27 0.29
C ALA A 520 17.73 -31.38 -0.94
N ALA A 521 16.43 -31.48 -0.74
CA ALA A 521 15.47 -31.94 -1.75
C ALA A 521 14.43 -30.90 -2.25
N HIS A 522 14.28 -29.71 -1.67
CA HIS A 522 13.23 -28.77 -2.12
C HIS A 522 13.81 -27.63 -2.96
N ARG A 523 13.97 -27.86 -4.26
CA ARG A 523 14.25 -26.82 -5.27
C ARG A 523 12.94 -26.27 -5.83
N GLY A 524 12.22 -25.48 -5.02
CA GLY A 524 11.04 -24.73 -5.48
C GLY A 524 11.42 -23.48 -6.27
N PRO A 525 10.45 -22.81 -6.91
CA PRO A 525 10.67 -21.52 -7.58
C PRO A 525 10.98 -20.39 -6.59
N VAL A 526 10.69 -20.57 -5.30
CA VAL A 526 11.04 -19.68 -4.19
C VAL A 526 11.41 -20.54 -2.99
N GLU A 527 12.54 -20.23 -2.36
CA GLU A 527 12.99 -20.84 -1.10
C GLU A 527 13.03 -19.73 -0.01
N PHE A 528 12.55 -20.03 1.21
CA PHE A 528 12.58 -19.13 2.36
C PHE A 528 13.39 -19.72 3.49
N PHE A 529 14.20 -18.90 4.15
CA PHE A 529 15.01 -19.25 5.32
C PHE A 529 14.89 -18.14 6.36
N THR A 530 14.97 -18.49 7.65
CA THR A 530 15.12 -17.54 8.75
C THR A 530 16.51 -17.66 9.34
N PHE A 531 17.11 -16.55 9.79
CA PHE A 531 18.45 -16.53 10.30
C PHE A 531 18.69 -15.33 11.23
N ARG A 532 19.76 -15.42 12.02
CA ARG A 532 20.31 -14.27 12.78
C ARG A 532 21.49 -13.62 12.08
N ARG A 533 22.30 -14.42 11.41
CA ARG A 533 23.44 -13.97 10.61
C ARG A 533 23.52 -14.75 9.31
N ALA A 534 23.64 -14.06 8.21
CA ALA A 534 23.83 -14.66 6.90
C ALA A 534 25.05 -14.08 6.21
N GLU A 535 25.80 -14.94 5.52
CA GLU A 535 26.90 -14.58 4.65
C GLU A 535 26.59 -15.11 3.25
N LEU A 536 26.48 -14.19 2.28
CA LEU A 536 26.20 -14.52 0.90
C LEU A 536 27.43 -14.17 0.03
N THR A 537 27.87 -15.13 -0.78
CA THR A 537 28.97 -14.93 -1.72
C THR A 537 28.51 -15.27 -3.12
N PHE A 538 28.53 -14.28 -4.02
CA PHE A 538 28.15 -14.42 -5.41
C PHE A 538 29.36 -14.75 -6.29
N SER A 539 29.17 -15.58 -7.32
CA SER A 539 30.24 -15.95 -8.26
C SER A 539 30.73 -14.76 -9.11
N ARG A 540 29.89 -13.73 -9.29
CA ARG A 540 30.18 -12.47 -9.99
C ARG A 540 29.60 -11.30 -9.21
N PRO A 541 30.14 -10.07 -9.36
CA PRO A 541 29.50 -8.89 -8.80
C PRO A 541 28.03 -8.79 -9.23
N GLN A 542 27.14 -8.47 -8.30
CA GLN A 542 25.71 -8.29 -8.54
C GLN A 542 25.30 -6.86 -8.19
N PRO A 543 24.32 -6.28 -8.92
CA PRO A 543 23.63 -5.07 -8.45
C PRO A 543 22.95 -5.36 -7.13
N ARG A 544 22.98 -4.39 -6.21
CA ARG A 544 22.49 -4.54 -4.82
C ARG A 544 21.72 -3.29 -4.40
N GLU A 545 20.81 -3.46 -3.47
CA GLU A 545 20.01 -2.37 -2.90
C GLU A 545 19.86 -2.51 -1.38
N VAL A 546 19.55 -1.41 -0.70
CA VAL A 546 19.25 -1.34 0.72
C VAL A 546 18.05 -0.41 0.93
N ASP A 547 16.91 -0.94 1.41
CA ASP A 547 15.62 -0.23 1.53
C ASP A 547 15.21 0.54 0.26
N GLY A 548 15.50 -0.04 -0.92
CA GLY A 548 15.18 0.55 -2.21
C GLY A 548 16.22 1.55 -2.77
N ASP A 549 17.31 1.82 -2.03
CA ASP A 549 18.40 2.63 -2.54
C ASP A 549 19.49 1.74 -3.17
N PRO A 550 19.87 1.97 -4.44
CA PRO A 550 20.94 1.21 -5.09
C PRO A 550 22.28 1.48 -4.40
N VAL A 551 23.05 0.41 -4.19
CA VAL A 551 24.41 0.48 -3.62
C VAL A 551 25.42 -0.14 -4.58
N ALA A 552 26.72 0.09 -4.32
CA ALA A 552 27.78 -0.41 -5.19
C ALA A 552 27.64 -1.91 -5.48
N PRO A 553 27.78 -2.36 -6.75
CA PRO A 553 27.79 -3.78 -7.10
C PRO A 553 28.90 -4.54 -6.37
N GLY A 554 28.64 -5.79 -5.98
CA GLY A 554 29.64 -6.57 -5.27
C GLY A 554 29.34 -8.05 -5.21
N ARG A 555 30.26 -8.81 -4.59
CA ARG A 555 30.21 -10.27 -4.50
C ARG A 555 29.83 -10.78 -3.11
N ARG A 556 29.95 -9.96 -2.07
CA ARG A 556 29.68 -10.39 -0.69
C ARG A 556 28.64 -9.51 -0.05
N ILE A 557 27.72 -10.14 0.68
CA ILE A 557 26.80 -9.50 1.60
C ILE A 557 26.89 -10.27 2.93
N THR A 558 27.08 -9.54 4.01
CA THR A 558 26.89 -10.06 5.37
C THR A 558 25.71 -9.32 5.97
N ALA A 559 24.71 -10.05 6.40
CA ALA A 559 23.52 -9.50 7.07
C ALA A 559 23.38 -10.11 8.47
N GLU A 560 22.98 -9.30 9.44
CA GLU A 560 22.82 -9.70 10.83
C GLU A 560 21.61 -8.99 11.43
N VAL A 561 20.77 -9.69 12.19
CA VAL A 561 19.70 -9.04 12.93
C VAL A 561 20.26 -8.30 14.14
N ARG A 562 19.69 -7.14 14.43
CA ARG A 562 19.87 -6.38 15.68
C ARG A 562 18.56 -6.38 16.44
N PRO A 563 18.35 -7.39 17.33
CA PRO A 563 17.09 -7.56 18.02
C PRO A 563 16.76 -6.37 18.92
N GLY A 564 15.53 -5.87 18.80
CA GLY A 564 15.01 -4.79 19.63
C GLY A 564 15.82 -3.49 19.55
N ALA A 565 16.61 -3.29 18.50
CA ALA A 565 17.55 -2.17 18.41
C ALA A 565 16.88 -0.80 18.22
N LEU A 566 15.61 -0.76 17.83
CA LEU A 566 14.86 0.46 17.57
C LEU A 566 13.58 0.51 18.40
N THR A 567 13.36 1.58 19.16
CA THR A 567 12.09 1.82 19.85
C THR A 567 11.20 2.70 19.01
N VAL A 568 10.00 2.22 18.61
CA VAL A 568 9.07 2.94 17.76
C VAL A 568 7.72 3.12 18.44
N LEU A 569 7.10 4.31 18.32
CA LEU A 569 5.74 4.55 18.79
C LEU A 569 4.73 3.90 17.83
N LEU A 570 3.95 2.95 18.34
CA LEU A 570 2.90 2.25 17.60
C LEU A 570 1.54 2.41 18.27
N PRO A 571 0.43 2.51 17.52
CA PRO A 571 -0.91 2.58 18.07
C PRO A 571 -1.22 1.39 18.99
N ALA A 572 -1.89 1.64 20.13
CA ALA A 572 -2.25 0.62 21.10
C ALA A 572 -3.11 -0.50 20.48
N GLY A 573 -2.92 -1.74 20.94
CA GLY A 573 -3.74 -2.90 20.53
C GLY A 573 -3.41 -3.51 19.16
N ARG A 574 -2.35 -3.07 18.48
CA ARG A 574 -1.85 -3.73 17.28
C ARG A 574 -0.66 -4.63 17.62
N GLU A 575 -0.87 -5.94 17.53
CA GLU A 575 0.25 -6.86 17.28
C GLU A 575 0.83 -6.52 15.91
N THR A 576 2.15 -6.53 15.76
CA THR A 576 2.83 -6.49 14.46
C THR A 576 2.47 -7.79 13.75
N LYS A 577 1.31 -7.79 13.09
CA LYS A 577 0.87 -8.96 12.32
C LYS A 577 1.69 -8.97 11.05
N GLY A 578 2.49 -10.00 10.89
CA GLY A 578 2.91 -10.42 9.56
C GLY A 578 1.68 -10.48 8.63
N PRO A 579 1.84 -10.38 7.31
CA PRO A 579 0.74 -10.30 6.36
C PRO A 579 -0.28 -11.41 6.65
N ALA A 580 -1.57 -11.05 6.75
CA ALA A 580 -2.64 -11.99 7.08
C ALA A 580 -2.66 -13.12 6.06
N VAL A 581 -2.06 -14.24 6.42
CA VAL A 581 -2.17 -15.48 5.66
C VAL A 581 -3.62 -15.92 5.78
N LEU A 582 -4.32 -15.97 4.65
CA LEU A 582 -5.66 -16.56 4.55
C LEU A 582 -5.60 -17.98 5.15
N PRO A 583 -6.35 -18.30 6.22
CA PRO A 583 -6.49 -19.67 6.64
C PRO A 583 -7.30 -20.39 5.55
N LEU A 584 -6.63 -21.12 4.67
CA LEU A 584 -7.28 -22.15 3.87
C LEU A 584 -7.93 -23.12 4.86
N ALA A 585 -9.24 -23.29 4.70
CA ALA A 585 -10.06 -24.19 5.49
C ALA A 585 -9.29 -25.49 5.74
N ARG A 586 -9.03 -25.77 7.01
CA ARG A 586 -8.60 -27.11 7.45
C ARG A 586 -9.65 -28.08 6.92
N ARG A 587 -9.32 -28.86 5.89
CA ARG A 587 -9.95 -30.16 5.71
C ARG A 587 -9.58 -30.96 6.96
N GLU A 588 -10.51 -31.04 7.88
CA GLU A 588 -10.43 -31.97 9.01
C GLU A 588 -10.27 -33.39 8.42
N ALA A 589 -9.07 -33.91 8.53
CA ALA A 589 -8.87 -35.33 8.44
C ALA A 589 -9.61 -35.93 9.66
N LYS A 590 -10.84 -36.42 9.44
CA LYS A 590 -11.53 -37.34 10.33
C LYS A 590 -10.69 -38.60 10.40
N GLY A 591 -9.87 -38.76 11.41
CA GLY A 591 -9.11 -39.96 11.68
C GLY A 591 -8.27 -39.82 12.92
N THR A 592 -8.65 -40.60 13.96
CA THR A 592 -7.89 -40.90 15.18
C THR A 592 -7.84 -39.83 16.28
N ARG A 593 -9.00 -39.50 16.87
CA ARG A 593 -9.10 -39.08 18.26
C ARG A 593 -9.66 -40.22 19.12
N ARG A 594 -8.88 -41.27 19.34
CA ARG A 594 -9.19 -42.34 20.33
C ARG A 594 -7.99 -42.80 21.17
N GLY A 595 -6.83 -42.12 21.09
CA GLY A 595 -5.62 -42.54 21.78
C GLY A 595 -5.15 -41.68 22.96
N THR A 596 -5.53 -40.40 23.00
CA THR A 596 -4.90 -39.44 23.94
C THR A 596 -5.71 -39.08 25.19
N GLN A 597 -6.95 -39.57 25.32
CA GLN A 597 -7.73 -39.36 26.56
C GLN A 597 -7.52 -40.46 27.62
N ARG A 598 -6.87 -41.59 27.27
CA ARG A 598 -6.60 -42.65 28.22
C ARG A 598 -5.38 -42.40 29.07
N THR A 599 -4.36 -41.74 28.58
CA THR A 599 -3.10 -41.44 29.28
C THR A 599 -3.23 -40.35 30.33
N TRP A 600 -4.18 -39.42 30.23
CA TRP A 600 -4.39 -38.38 31.24
C TRP A 600 -5.21 -38.83 32.45
N ARG A 601 -6.05 -39.86 32.33
CA ARG A 601 -6.80 -40.42 33.47
C ARG A 601 -5.95 -41.39 34.29
N GLU A 602 -5.00 -42.07 33.65
CA GLU A 602 -4.06 -42.96 34.38
C GLU A 602 -3.00 -42.20 35.17
N ALA A 603 -2.56 -41.03 34.67
CA ALA A 603 -1.62 -40.15 35.40
C ALA A 603 -2.23 -39.46 36.63
N GLN A 604 -3.57 -39.25 36.65
CA GLN A 604 -4.24 -38.67 37.85
C GLN A 604 -4.60 -39.71 38.89
N ALA A 605 -4.77 -40.97 38.54
CA ALA A 605 -5.02 -42.05 39.50
C ALA A 605 -3.78 -42.40 40.31
N THR A 606 -2.58 -42.39 39.69
CA THR A 606 -1.31 -42.69 40.37
C THR A 606 -0.86 -41.57 41.31
N SER A 607 -1.31 -40.34 41.13
CA SER A 607 -0.98 -39.20 42.03
C SER A 607 -1.87 -39.10 43.26
N GLN A 608 -3.02 -39.82 43.32
CA GLN A 608 -3.88 -39.86 44.49
C GLN A 608 -3.56 -41.03 45.44
N GLU A 609 -2.91 -42.10 44.95
CA GLU A 609 -2.53 -43.23 45.76
C GLU A 609 -1.24 -42.99 46.58
N THR A 610 -0.35 -42.11 46.13
CA THR A 610 0.87 -41.74 46.83
C THR A 610 0.67 -40.74 47.97
N LYS A 611 -0.52 -40.17 48.16
CA LYS A 611 -0.85 -39.25 49.26
C LYS A 611 -1.55 -39.89 50.46
N LYS A 612 -1.80 -41.21 50.43
CA LYS A 612 -2.50 -41.92 51.52
C LYS A 612 -1.60 -42.78 52.42
N THR A 613 -0.28 -42.78 52.23
CA THR A 613 0.65 -43.66 53.00
C THR A 613 1.80 -42.93 53.62
N THR A 614 1.59 -41.81 54.31
CA THR A 614 2.59 -41.25 55.26
C THR A 614 1.86 -40.50 56.39
N VAL A 615 1.42 -41.30 57.39
CA VAL A 615 1.14 -40.77 58.72
C VAL A 615 2.26 -41.35 59.65
N PRO A 616 3.09 -40.56 60.33
CA PRO A 616 4.03 -41.04 61.27
C PRO A 616 3.38 -41.38 62.64
N PRO A 617 3.81 -42.39 63.37
CA PRO A 617 3.24 -42.76 64.66
C PRO A 617 3.66 -41.75 65.72
N SER A 618 2.70 -41.41 66.60
CA SER A 618 2.84 -40.61 67.81
C SER A 618 3.76 -41.30 68.84
N ALA A 619 4.73 -40.55 69.35
CA ALA A 619 5.50 -40.93 70.51
C ALA A 619 4.63 -40.81 71.79
N GLY A 620 4.40 -41.89 72.48
CA GLY A 620 3.90 -41.97 73.85
C GLY A 620 5.01 -42.04 74.87
N GLU A 621 4.82 -41.34 75.92
CA GLU A 621 5.66 -41.21 77.08
C GLU A 621 6.12 -42.56 77.75
N LYS A 622 7.38 -42.63 78.08
CA LYS A 622 7.88 -42.72 79.51
C LYS A 622 9.35 -42.35 79.51
#